data_5ab3cc72b17809ab46703efaf2507159
#
_entry.id   5ab3cc72b17809ab46703efaf2507159
#
_cell.length_a   1.000
_cell.length_b   1.000
_cell.length_c   1.000
_cell.angle_alpha   90.00
_cell.angle_beta   90.00
_cell.angle_gamma   90.00
#
_symmetry.space_group_name_H-M   'P 1'
#
loop_
_entity.id
_entity.type
_entity.pdbx_description
1 polymer ?
#
loop_
_entity_poly.entity_id
_entity_poly.type
_entity_poly.pdbx_seq_one_letter_code
_entity_poly.pdbx_strand_id
1 'polypeptide(L)'
;MILFRKYIFIALFVWITQAATSQEGLPIYSDYLTDNYYLLHPSMAGISNCNKIRLTGRQQWFGQEEAPNLQTLSINGRIGETSSGVGAIVFNDKNGYHSQSGAYLTYAHHLMFSRNTIDLNMLSFGLSAGMIQYKLDETAFKEYDPIIKGVEQSAIDFNVDLGFSYHFIDSYIHLTIKNLLQNEGVNVNEQGVKFDNLRTYLFSVGNVFSKLGSNWSHEPSLMFSYKDATKEAFIDVNFKTYRELDFGKLFMGVSYRRSFDGAEYSDGSEITSQKLQYFTPIVGVEYNDF
;
A
#
# COMPACT_ATOMS: atom_id res chain seq x y z
N MET A 1 -16.24 -41.53 2.86
CA MET A 1 -16.45 -40.08 3.11
C MET A 1 -15.19 -39.32 3.53
N ILE A 2 -14.27 -39.91 4.28
CA ILE A 2 -13.02 -39.23 4.76
C ILE A 2 -11.98 -39.07 3.64
N LEU A 3 -11.87 -40.03 2.71
CA LEU A 3 -10.93 -39.94 1.57
C LEU A 3 -11.30 -38.81 0.59
N PHE A 4 -12.59 -38.61 0.32
CA PHE A 4 -13.06 -37.57 -0.61
C PHE A 4 -12.73 -36.15 -0.10
N ARG A 5 -12.72 -35.95 1.22
CA ARG A 5 -12.35 -34.69 1.86
C ARG A 5 -10.87 -34.35 1.73
N LYS A 6 -9.97 -35.36 1.76
CA LYS A 6 -8.53 -35.16 1.55
C LYS A 6 -8.18 -34.74 0.12
N TYR A 7 -8.87 -35.28 -0.87
CA TYR A 7 -8.63 -34.94 -2.27
C TYR A 7 -9.16 -33.56 -2.64
N ILE A 8 -10.23 -33.08 -1.98
CA ILE A 8 -10.71 -31.71 -2.14
C ILE A 8 -9.68 -30.71 -1.60
N PHE A 9 -9.05 -30.97 -0.46
CA PHE A 9 -8.01 -30.10 0.09
C PHE A 9 -6.75 -30.08 -0.80
N ILE A 10 -6.35 -31.23 -1.35
CA ILE A 10 -5.21 -31.32 -2.27
C ILE A 10 -5.55 -30.64 -3.61
N ALA A 11 -6.73 -30.81 -4.13
CA ALA A 11 -7.17 -30.14 -5.36
C ALA A 11 -7.29 -28.62 -5.17
N LEU A 12 -7.75 -28.15 -4.00
CA LEU A 12 -7.75 -26.73 -3.66
C LEU A 12 -6.33 -26.16 -3.56
N PHE A 13 -5.38 -26.93 -3.01
CA PHE A 13 -3.99 -26.52 -2.88
C PHE A 13 -3.25 -26.46 -4.23
N VAL A 14 -3.55 -27.38 -5.14
CA VAL A 14 -2.97 -27.42 -6.50
C VAL A 14 -3.52 -26.31 -7.40
N TRP A 15 -4.72 -25.81 -7.13
CA TRP A 15 -5.31 -24.68 -7.87
C TRP A 15 -4.71 -23.32 -7.48
N ILE A 16 -4.00 -23.24 -6.35
CA ILE A 16 -3.38 -22.02 -5.83
C ILE A 16 -1.97 -21.79 -6.44
N THR A 17 -1.36 -22.79 -7.10
CA THR A 17 -0.01 -22.70 -7.67
C THR A 17 0.03 -22.23 -9.14
N GLN A 18 -0.82 -21.31 -9.53
CA GLN A 18 -0.60 -20.55 -10.77
C GLN A 18 0.46 -19.50 -10.48
N ALA A 19 1.65 -19.70 -11.05
CA ALA A 19 2.77 -18.77 -10.92
C ALA A 19 2.35 -17.40 -11.47
N ALA A 20 2.20 -16.44 -10.59
CA ALA A 20 2.01 -15.05 -10.95
C ALA A 20 3.38 -14.47 -11.32
N THR A 21 3.67 -14.37 -12.61
CA THR A 21 4.78 -13.57 -13.12
C THR A 21 4.19 -12.25 -13.59
N SER A 22 4.44 -11.18 -12.86
CA SER A 22 4.11 -9.82 -13.29
C SER A 22 5.21 -8.86 -12.89
N GLN A 23 5.58 -8.03 -13.83
CA GLN A 23 6.39 -6.86 -13.60
C GLN A 23 5.41 -5.68 -13.43
N GLU A 24 5.05 -5.37 -12.21
CA GLU A 24 4.39 -4.11 -11.88
C GLU A 24 5.42 -3.11 -11.38
N GLY A 25 5.25 -1.86 -11.82
CA GLY A 25 5.77 -0.72 -11.08
C GLY A 25 5.27 -0.78 -9.63
N LEU A 26 5.94 -0.08 -8.73
CA LEU A 26 5.76 -0.07 -7.29
C LEU A 26 4.34 -0.38 -6.86
N PRO A 27 4.09 -1.53 -6.25
CA PRO A 27 2.77 -1.82 -5.73
C PRO A 27 2.44 -0.79 -4.67
N ILE A 28 1.32 -0.15 -4.80
CA ILE A 28 0.73 0.62 -3.72
C ILE A 28 0.73 -0.32 -2.52
N TYR A 29 1.42 0.10 -1.49
CA TYR A 29 1.76 -0.64 -0.31
C TYR A 29 0.60 -1.52 0.16
N SER A 30 0.78 -2.83 0.14
CA SER A 30 -0.14 -3.77 0.80
C SER A 30 -0.03 -3.70 2.34
N ASP A 31 0.89 -2.87 2.82
CA ASP A 31 1.22 -2.72 4.24
C ASP A 31 0.12 -2.03 5.06
N TYR A 32 -0.88 -1.42 4.39
CA TYR A 32 -2.05 -0.87 5.09
C TYR A 32 -2.84 -1.95 5.85
N LEU A 33 -2.75 -3.20 5.42
CA LEU A 33 -3.38 -4.33 6.11
C LEU A 33 -2.78 -4.63 7.49
N THR A 34 -1.59 -4.10 7.77
CA THR A 34 -0.97 -4.11 9.09
C THR A 34 -1.40 -2.92 9.96
N ASP A 35 -2.59 -2.36 9.68
CA ASP A 35 -3.17 -1.18 10.33
C ASP A 35 -2.39 0.12 10.12
N ASN A 36 -1.55 0.17 9.10
CA ASN A 36 -0.82 1.38 8.71
C ASN A 36 -1.51 2.14 7.57
N TYR A 37 -2.79 2.46 7.74
CA TYR A 37 -3.57 3.24 6.77
C TYR A 37 -2.95 4.60 6.44
N TYR A 38 -2.13 5.15 7.35
CA TYR A 38 -1.45 6.42 7.15
C TYR A 38 -0.50 6.40 5.95
N LEU A 39 0.10 5.26 5.59
CA LEU A 39 0.94 5.15 4.39
C LEU A 39 0.18 5.47 3.09
N LEU A 40 -1.12 5.20 3.05
CA LEU A 40 -1.96 5.42 1.88
C LEU A 40 -2.82 6.68 1.98
N HIS A 41 -3.28 6.98 3.18
CA HIS A 41 -4.30 7.99 3.40
C HIS A 41 -3.77 9.10 4.31
N PRO A 42 -3.36 10.26 3.77
CA PRO A 42 -2.87 11.40 4.56
C PRO A 42 -3.83 11.84 5.66
N SER A 43 -5.14 11.69 5.43
CA SER A 43 -6.20 11.98 6.39
C SER A 43 -6.15 11.15 7.67
N MET A 44 -5.35 10.07 7.69
CA MET A 44 -5.18 9.19 8.85
C MET A 44 -4.07 9.64 9.81
N ALA A 45 -3.31 10.69 9.46
CA ALA A 45 -2.26 11.21 10.36
C ALA A 45 -2.86 11.75 11.65
N GLY A 46 -2.43 11.22 12.80
CA GLY A 46 -2.90 11.67 14.12
C GLY A 46 -4.36 11.34 14.45
N ILE A 47 -4.99 10.40 13.72
CA ILE A 47 -6.38 10.00 13.99
C ILE A 47 -6.54 9.35 15.38
N SER A 48 -5.51 8.67 15.85
CA SER A 48 -5.47 8.05 17.18
C SER A 48 -5.04 9.09 18.24
N ASN A 49 -5.40 8.81 19.49
CA ASN A 49 -4.96 9.62 20.63
C ASN A 49 -3.50 9.35 21.07
N CYS A 50 -2.77 8.48 20.35
CA CYS A 50 -1.38 8.14 20.62
C CYS A 50 -0.50 8.47 19.41
N ASN A 51 0.78 8.74 19.69
CA ASN A 51 1.79 8.79 18.64
C ASN A 51 2.10 7.39 18.16
N LYS A 52 2.19 7.23 16.84
CA LYS A 52 2.47 5.94 16.21
C LYS A 52 3.75 6.03 15.41
N ILE A 53 4.64 5.08 15.66
CA ILE A 53 5.87 4.87 14.87
C ILE A 53 5.76 3.48 14.26
N ARG A 54 5.95 3.36 12.97
CA ARG A 54 5.93 2.09 12.26
C ARG A 54 7.10 1.97 11.31
N LEU A 55 7.77 0.84 11.40
CA LEU A 55 8.82 0.43 10.47
C LEU A 55 8.31 -0.77 9.70
N THR A 56 8.39 -0.72 8.37
CA THR A 56 8.00 -1.82 7.50
C THR A 56 9.17 -2.18 6.59
N GLY A 57 9.45 -3.47 6.47
CA GLY A 57 10.39 -4.02 5.51
C GLY A 57 9.69 -5.06 4.65
N ARG A 58 9.84 -4.96 3.32
CA ARG A 58 9.33 -5.93 2.36
C ARG A 58 10.46 -6.38 1.45
N GLN A 59 10.60 -7.67 1.31
CA GLN A 59 11.53 -8.27 0.36
C GLN A 59 10.78 -9.30 -0.48
N GLN A 60 11.03 -9.27 -1.79
CA GLN A 60 10.46 -10.22 -2.74
C GLN A 60 11.60 -11.05 -3.35
N TRP A 61 11.27 -12.21 -3.92
CA TRP A 61 12.19 -13.10 -4.65
C TRP A 61 13.49 -13.39 -3.89
N PHE A 62 13.34 -13.99 -2.71
CA PHE A 62 14.49 -14.39 -1.88
C PHE A 62 15.53 -15.20 -2.67
N GLY A 63 16.80 -14.82 -2.54
CA GLY A 63 17.92 -15.48 -3.22
C GLY A 63 18.21 -14.98 -4.63
N GLN A 64 17.49 -13.98 -5.13
CA GLN A 64 17.81 -13.29 -6.38
C GLN A 64 18.66 -12.04 -6.10
N GLU A 65 19.68 -11.81 -6.92
CA GLU A 65 20.42 -10.54 -6.92
C GLU A 65 19.48 -9.42 -7.38
N GLU A 66 19.63 -8.22 -6.81
CA GLU A 66 18.83 -7.04 -7.13
C GLU A 66 17.30 -7.22 -6.95
N ALA A 67 16.90 -8.16 -6.07
CA ALA A 67 15.49 -8.41 -5.77
C ALA A 67 14.79 -7.20 -5.16
N PRO A 68 13.48 -6.99 -5.44
CA PRO A 68 12.72 -5.88 -4.92
C PRO A 68 12.75 -5.82 -3.39
N ASN A 69 13.13 -4.66 -2.85
CA ASN A 69 13.23 -4.39 -1.42
C ASN A 69 12.66 -3.00 -1.11
N LEU A 70 11.60 -2.96 -0.31
CA LEU A 70 10.98 -1.74 0.16
C LEU A 70 11.14 -1.62 1.67
N GLN A 71 11.57 -0.46 2.12
CA GLN A 71 11.65 -0.08 3.52
C GLN A 71 10.87 1.20 3.73
N THR A 72 10.00 1.24 4.74
CA THR A 72 9.26 2.45 5.11
C THR A 72 9.35 2.70 6.60
N LEU A 73 9.54 3.96 6.96
CA LEU A 73 9.40 4.45 8.33
C LEU A 73 8.31 5.51 8.32
N SER A 74 7.29 5.32 9.12
CA SER A 74 6.23 6.31 9.31
C SER A 74 6.08 6.67 10.77
N ILE A 75 5.92 7.95 11.03
CA ILE A 75 5.59 8.50 12.35
C ILE A 75 4.42 9.45 12.19
N ASN A 76 3.43 9.33 13.04
CA ASN A 76 2.31 10.27 13.07
C ASN A 76 1.72 10.39 14.47
N GLY A 77 1.11 11.53 14.75
CA GLY A 77 0.49 11.80 16.03
C GLY A 77 -0.37 13.05 15.99
N ARG A 78 -1.16 13.22 17.04
CA ARG A 78 -2.00 14.40 17.23
C ARG A 78 -1.19 15.55 17.81
N ILE A 79 -1.49 16.77 17.41
CA ILE A 79 -0.86 17.98 17.97
C ILE A 79 -1.55 18.33 19.30
N GLY A 80 -0.98 17.86 20.41
CA GLY A 80 -1.56 18.04 21.72
C GLY A 80 -3.01 17.51 21.79
N GLU A 81 -3.92 18.28 22.37
CA GLU A 81 -5.35 17.94 22.46
C GLU A 81 -6.18 18.54 21.31
N THR A 82 -5.52 19.01 20.24
CA THR A 82 -6.23 19.61 19.11
C THR A 82 -6.86 18.57 18.20
N SER A 83 -7.73 19.01 17.30
CA SER A 83 -8.29 18.17 16.23
C SER A 83 -7.32 18.00 15.03
N SER A 84 -6.06 18.36 15.18
CA SER A 84 -5.08 18.30 14.10
C SER A 84 -4.02 17.26 14.38
N GLY A 85 -3.61 16.58 13.33
CA GLY A 85 -2.53 15.60 13.32
C GLY A 85 -1.41 15.98 12.36
N VAL A 86 -0.22 15.51 12.68
CA VAL A 86 0.96 15.62 11.81
C VAL A 86 1.61 14.26 11.66
N GLY A 87 2.34 14.12 10.58
CA GLY A 87 3.13 12.90 10.37
C GLY A 87 4.24 13.10 9.37
N ALA A 88 5.13 12.13 9.35
CA ALA A 88 6.21 12.01 8.39
C ALA A 88 6.34 10.57 7.91
N ILE A 89 6.69 10.40 6.64
CA ILE A 89 6.99 9.11 6.02
C ILE A 89 8.33 9.26 5.35
N VAL A 90 9.22 8.29 5.55
CA VAL A 90 10.46 8.13 4.79
C VAL A 90 10.44 6.72 4.21
N PHE A 91 10.82 6.60 2.96
CA PHE A 91 10.88 5.30 2.30
C PHE A 91 12.08 5.18 1.38
N ASN A 92 12.51 3.93 1.21
CA ASN A 92 13.49 3.54 0.22
C ASN A 92 13.00 2.25 -0.45
N ASP A 93 12.88 2.29 -1.76
CA ASP A 93 12.43 1.17 -2.57
C ASP A 93 13.44 0.92 -3.67
N LYS A 94 13.91 -0.33 -3.76
CA LYS A 94 14.83 -0.79 -4.78
C LYS A 94 14.17 -1.93 -5.55
N ASN A 95 14.22 -1.86 -6.87
CA ASN A 95 13.71 -2.89 -7.76
C ASN A 95 14.65 -3.03 -8.95
N GLY A 96 15.53 -4.02 -8.90
CA GLY A 96 16.61 -4.15 -9.86
C GLY A 96 17.56 -2.95 -9.81
N TYR A 97 17.84 -2.39 -10.95
CA TYR A 97 18.70 -1.20 -11.10
C TYR A 97 17.96 0.12 -10.84
N HIS A 98 16.64 0.07 -10.67
CA HIS A 98 15.83 1.22 -10.31
C HIS A 98 15.73 1.33 -8.80
N SER A 99 15.86 2.54 -8.27
CA SER A 99 15.56 2.83 -6.88
C SER A 99 14.81 4.16 -6.72
N GLN A 100 13.97 4.22 -5.70
CA GLN A 100 13.24 5.40 -5.31
C GLN A 100 13.41 5.61 -3.83
N SER A 101 13.81 6.81 -3.43
CA SER A 101 13.86 7.21 -2.03
C SER A 101 13.09 8.50 -1.85
N GLY A 102 12.30 8.60 -0.80
CA GLY A 102 11.49 9.79 -0.62
C GLY A 102 11.13 10.07 0.83
N ALA A 103 10.69 11.30 1.05
CA ALA A 103 10.18 11.75 2.32
C ALA A 103 8.94 12.62 2.12
N TYR A 104 7.92 12.40 2.95
CA TYR A 104 6.68 13.17 2.99
C TYR A 104 6.44 13.72 4.37
N LEU A 105 5.95 14.94 4.43
CA LEU A 105 5.37 15.56 5.62
C LEU A 105 3.86 15.69 5.43
N THR A 106 3.10 15.39 6.47
CA THR A 106 1.65 15.35 6.43
C THR A 106 1.06 16.24 7.52
N TYR A 107 0.02 16.96 7.14
CA TYR A 107 -0.90 17.62 8.07
C TYR A 107 -2.30 17.06 7.85
N ALA A 108 -3.01 16.75 8.94
CA ALA A 108 -4.40 16.32 8.89
C ALA A 108 -5.25 17.11 9.89
N HIS A 109 -6.53 17.28 9.56
CA HIS A 109 -7.50 17.91 10.45
C HIS A 109 -8.75 17.04 10.55
N HIS A 110 -9.22 16.82 11.80
CA HIS A 110 -10.30 15.93 12.14
C HIS A 110 -11.51 16.71 12.67
N LEU A 111 -12.61 16.69 11.93
CA LEU A 111 -13.87 17.28 12.34
C LEU A 111 -14.71 16.24 13.07
N MET A 112 -14.86 16.39 14.38
CA MET A 112 -15.68 15.51 15.21
C MET A 112 -17.11 16.01 15.21
N PHE A 113 -18.06 15.23 14.66
CA PHE A 113 -19.49 15.57 14.67
C PHE A 113 -20.21 15.06 15.91
N SER A 114 -19.69 14.01 16.56
CA SER A 114 -20.24 13.50 17.82
C SER A 114 -19.47 14.05 19.00
N ARG A 115 -20.19 14.46 20.03
CA ARG A 115 -19.61 14.84 21.34
C ARG A 115 -19.50 13.66 22.31
N ASN A 116 -20.09 12.50 21.95
CA ASN A 116 -19.99 11.28 22.73
C ASN A 116 -18.71 10.55 22.33
N THR A 117 -17.92 10.15 23.32
CA THR A 117 -16.70 9.34 23.12
C THR A 117 -17.00 7.90 22.70
N ILE A 118 -18.29 7.49 22.75
CA ILE A 118 -18.75 6.13 22.44
C ILE A 118 -19.04 6.00 20.94
N ASP A 119 -19.60 7.05 20.32
CA ASP A 119 -20.01 7.01 18.91
C ASP A 119 -19.06 7.84 18.07
N LEU A 120 -18.11 7.18 17.41
CA LEU A 120 -17.19 7.86 16.50
C LEU A 120 -17.97 8.34 15.28
N ASN A 121 -18.02 9.67 15.09
CA ASN A 121 -18.55 10.31 13.89
C ASN A 121 -17.59 11.44 13.51
N MET A 122 -16.72 11.17 12.55
CA MET A 122 -15.58 12.03 12.27
C MET A 122 -15.27 12.09 10.78
N LEU A 123 -15.11 13.31 10.27
CA LEU A 123 -14.58 13.58 8.93
C LEU A 123 -13.16 14.12 9.05
N SER A 124 -12.23 13.54 8.32
CA SER A 124 -10.82 13.90 8.35
C SER A 124 -10.34 14.32 6.97
N PHE A 125 -9.54 15.37 6.92
CA PHE A 125 -8.84 15.86 5.74
C PHE A 125 -7.35 15.75 5.98
N GLY A 126 -6.58 15.39 4.95
CA GLY A 126 -5.15 15.31 5.07
C GLY A 126 -4.45 15.76 3.80
N LEU A 127 -3.34 16.44 3.97
CA LEU A 127 -2.46 16.87 2.90
C LEU A 127 -1.04 16.40 3.23
N SER A 128 -0.42 15.70 2.30
CA SER A 128 1.00 15.36 2.36
C SER A 128 1.75 16.08 1.26
N ALA A 129 2.93 16.57 1.59
CA ALA A 129 3.86 17.15 0.61
C ALA A 129 5.24 16.49 0.81
N GLY A 130 5.92 16.17 -0.28
CA GLY A 130 7.17 15.46 -0.21
C GLY A 130 7.99 15.52 -1.48
N MET A 131 9.17 14.92 -1.38
CA MET A 131 10.10 14.79 -2.50
C MET A 131 10.47 13.33 -2.68
N ILE A 132 10.61 12.94 -3.94
CA ILE A 132 11.05 11.60 -4.35
C ILE A 132 12.28 11.76 -5.22
N GLN A 133 13.35 11.07 -4.87
CA GLN A 133 14.52 10.90 -5.71
C GLN A 133 14.41 9.56 -6.43
N TYR A 134 14.44 9.59 -7.73
CA TYR A 134 14.53 8.42 -8.61
C TYR A 134 15.99 8.24 -9.01
N LYS A 135 16.44 6.99 -9.06
CA LYS A 135 17.76 6.60 -9.51
C LYS A 135 17.69 5.41 -10.43
N LEU A 136 18.52 5.44 -11.48
CA LEU A 136 18.79 4.34 -12.37
C LEU A 136 20.30 4.09 -12.36
N ASP A 137 20.71 2.92 -11.90
CA ASP A 137 22.13 2.52 -11.87
C ASP A 137 22.47 1.65 -13.08
N GLU A 138 23.11 2.28 -14.06
CA GLU A 138 23.56 1.58 -15.27
C GLU A 138 25.02 1.13 -15.19
N THR A 139 25.70 1.31 -14.05
CA THR A 139 27.15 1.03 -13.91
C THR A 139 27.47 -0.47 -13.99
N ALA A 140 26.49 -1.33 -13.71
CA ALA A 140 26.64 -2.78 -13.74
C ALA A 140 26.48 -3.37 -15.16
N PHE A 141 25.98 -2.61 -16.14
CA PHE A 141 25.81 -3.10 -17.50
C PHE A 141 27.16 -3.19 -18.23
N LYS A 142 27.49 -4.39 -18.68
CA LYS A 142 28.79 -4.69 -19.30
C LYS A 142 28.76 -4.69 -20.83
N GLU A 143 27.58 -4.87 -21.42
CA GLU A 143 27.41 -4.91 -22.85
C GLU A 143 27.17 -3.50 -23.41
N TYR A 144 27.77 -3.24 -24.57
CA TYR A 144 27.58 -1.95 -25.23
C TYR A 144 26.16 -1.84 -25.80
N ASP A 145 25.40 -0.87 -25.30
CA ASP A 145 24.14 -0.44 -25.87
C ASP A 145 24.19 1.09 -26.05
N PRO A 146 23.86 1.63 -27.23
CA PRO A 146 23.87 3.07 -27.47
C PRO A 146 22.96 3.89 -26.53
N ILE A 147 21.97 3.24 -25.91
CA ILE A 147 21.01 3.88 -24.99
C ILE A 147 21.56 3.93 -23.56
N ILE A 148 22.46 3.01 -23.21
CA ILE A 148 23.04 2.85 -21.87
C ILE A 148 24.27 3.75 -21.75
N LYS A 149 24.27 4.66 -20.79
CA LYS A 149 25.41 5.56 -20.52
C LYS A 149 26.45 4.94 -19.61
N GLY A 150 26.14 3.86 -18.90
CA GLY A 150 27.02 3.22 -17.93
C GLY A 150 27.29 4.07 -16.68
N VAL A 151 26.40 4.96 -16.31
CA VAL A 151 26.52 5.87 -15.15
C VAL A 151 25.25 5.81 -14.29
N GLU A 152 25.37 6.22 -13.02
CA GLU A 152 24.19 6.44 -12.18
C GLU A 152 23.47 7.72 -12.64
N GLN A 153 22.21 7.60 -12.97
CA GLN A 153 21.34 8.70 -13.33
C GLN A 153 20.33 8.95 -12.22
N SER A 154 20.04 10.20 -11.89
CA SER A 154 19.09 10.54 -10.84
C SER A 154 18.26 11.78 -11.18
N ALA A 155 17.03 11.79 -10.66
CA ALA A 155 16.12 12.92 -10.76
C ALA A 155 15.35 13.08 -9.46
N ILE A 156 14.94 14.30 -9.13
CA ILE A 156 14.13 14.61 -7.96
C ILE A 156 12.82 15.22 -8.43
N ASP A 157 11.72 14.74 -7.86
CA ASP A 157 10.39 15.28 -8.09
C ASP A 157 9.72 15.68 -6.78
N PHE A 158 8.90 16.74 -6.84
CA PHE A 158 8.10 17.21 -5.72
C PHE A 158 6.64 16.76 -5.90
N ASN A 159 6.03 16.26 -4.82
CA ASN A 159 4.72 15.68 -4.89
C ASN A 159 3.80 16.11 -3.76
N VAL A 160 2.50 16.06 -4.02
CA VAL A 160 1.44 16.36 -3.07
C VAL A 160 0.37 15.28 -3.13
N ASP A 161 -0.03 14.78 -1.97
CA ASP A 161 -1.15 13.84 -1.82
C ASP A 161 -2.27 14.51 -1.02
N LEU A 162 -3.52 14.28 -1.42
CA LEU A 162 -4.72 14.79 -0.76
C LEU A 162 -5.59 13.61 -0.32
N GLY A 163 -6.00 13.59 0.93
CA GLY A 163 -6.82 12.52 1.52
C GLY A 163 -8.05 13.02 2.26
N PHE A 164 -9.12 12.21 2.19
CA PHE A 164 -10.35 12.37 2.94
C PHE A 164 -10.69 11.04 3.61
N SER A 165 -11.16 11.08 4.84
CA SER A 165 -11.64 9.89 5.56
C SER A 165 -12.89 10.22 6.35
N TYR A 166 -13.85 9.34 6.31
CA TYR A 166 -15.03 9.42 7.14
C TYR A 166 -15.17 8.15 7.98
N HIS A 167 -15.31 8.32 9.29
CA HIS A 167 -15.53 7.26 10.24
C HIS A 167 -16.88 7.45 10.90
N PHE A 168 -17.67 6.39 10.90
CA PHE A 168 -18.95 6.35 11.58
C PHE A 168 -19.07 5.04 12.37
N ILE A 169 -18.99 5.15 13.69
CA ILE A 169 -18.95 4.01 14.62
C ILE A 169 -17.80 3.07 14.19
N ASP A 170 -18.13 1.89 13.71
CA ASP A 170 -17.21 0.84 13.29
C ASP A 170 -16.95 0.83 11.75
N SER A 171 -17.61 1.73 11.02
CA SER A 171 -17.48 1.83 9.57
C SER A 171 -16.52 2.94 9.17
N TYR A 172 -15.78 2.74 8.09
CA TYR A 172 -14.91 3.77 7.54
C TYR A 172 -14.90 3.79 6.02
N ILE A 173 -14.65 4.99 5.49
CA ILE A 173 -14.41 5.22 4.06
C ILE A 173 -13.20 6.14 3.95
N HIS A 174 -12.28 5.80 3.06
CA HIS A 174 -11.13 6.64 2.73
C HIS A 174 -11.08 6.91 1.23
N LEU A 175 -10.76 8.14 0.87
CA LEU A 175 -10.50 8.58 -0.50
C LEU A 175 -9.18 9.33 -0.52
N THR A 176 -8.26 8.96 -1.40
CA THR A 176 -6.97 9.63 -1.53
C THR A 176 -6.63 9.83 -3.00
N ILE A 177 -6.11 11.00 -3.31
CA ILE A 177 -5.48 11.31 -4.58
C ILE A 177 -3.99 11.44 -4.29
N LYS A 178 -3.20 10.49 -4.79
CA LYS A 178 -1.74 10.55 -4.72
C LYS A 178 -1.19 11.20 -5.96
N ASN A 179 -0.04 11.85 -5.80
CA ASN A 179 0.67 12.47 -6.90
C ASN A 179 -0.18 13.52 -7.64
N LEU A 180 -0.77 14.44 -6.88
CA LEU A 180 -1.69 15.47 -7.39
C LEU A 180 -1.02 16.37 -8.44
N LEU A 181 0.28 16.67 -8.26
CA LEU A 181 1.10 17.45 -9.18
C LEU A 181 1.70 16.54 -10.25
N GLN A 182 0.83 15.92 -11.04
CA GLN A 182 1.28 15.07 -12.12
C GLN A 182 2.19 15.84 -13.08
N ASN A 183 3.44 15.42 -13.19
CA ASN A 183 4.35 15.87 -14.23
C ASN A 183 4.36 14.81 -15.34
N GLU A 184 4.53 15.24 -16.60
CA GLU A 184 4.67 14.34 -17.77
C GLU A 184 5.99 13.54 -17.76
N GLY A 185 6.43 13.13 -16.57
CA GLY A 185 7.65 12.41 -16.27
C GLY A 185 8.85 13.34 -16.02
N VAL A 186 9.63 12.99 -15.02
CA VAL A 186 10.91 13.64 -14.75
C VAL A 186 11.94 13.07 -15.71
N ASN A 187 12.50 13.90 -16.60
CA ASN A 187 13.57 13.46 -17.47
C ASN A 187 14.82 13.17 -16.65
N VAL A 188 15.24 11.92 -16.63
CA VAL A 188 16.47 11.50 -15.95
C VAL A 188 17.70 11.73 -16.83
N ASN A 189 17.49 11.76 -18.15
CA ASN A 189 18.56 12.05 -19.10
C ASN A 189 18.05 12.81 -20.34
N GLU A 190 19.00 13.33 -21.11
CA GLU A 190 18.73 14.01 -22.40
C GLU A 190 18.10 13.09 -23.45
N GLN A 191 18.11 11.76 -23.24
CA GLN A 191 17.55 10.75 -24.14
C GLN A 191 16.11 10.36 -23.78
N GLY A 192 15.51 11.00 -22.78
CA GLY A 192 14.07 10.86 -22.51
C GLY A 192 13.66 9.67 -21.65
N VAL A 193 14.58 9.08 -20.87
CA VAL A 193 14.16 8.17 -19.80
C VAL A 193 13.37 8.98 -18.78
N LYS A 194 12.10 8.68 -18.69
CA LYS A 194 11.17 9.37 -17.80
C LYS A 194 10.79 8.43 -16.65
N PHE A 195 10.78 8.96 -15.44
CA PHE A 195 10.06 8.32 -14.34
C PHE A 195 8.67 8.93 -14.25
N ASP A 196 7.67 8.11 -14.44
CA ASP A 196 6.29 8.55 -14.43
C ASP A 196 5.81 8.73 -12.99
N ASN A 197 5.51 9.98 -12.63
CA ASN A 197 4.84 10.32 -11.39
C ASN A 197 3.33 10.33 -11.65
N LEU A 198 2.75 9.14 -11.66
CA LEU A 198 1.38 8.94 -12.10
C LEU A 198 0.37 9.25 -10.99
N ARG A 199 -0.60 10.10 -11.31
CA ARG A 199 -1.73 10.36 -10.41
C ARG A 199 -2.51 9.08 -10.16
N THR A 200 -2.70 8.79 -8.87
CA THR A 200 -3.39 7.57 -8.44
C THR A 200 -4.55 7.93 -7.50
N TYR A 201 -5.70 7.37 -7.78
CA TYR A 201 -6.90 7.47 -6.95
C TYR A 201 -7.04 6.19 -6.13
N LEU A 202 -7.16 6.35 -4.81
CA LEU A 202 -7.35 5.27 -3.87
C LEU A 202 -8.69 5.43 -3.17
N PHE A 203 -9.48 4.39 -3.17
CA PHE A 203 -10.72 4.30 -2.42
C PHE A 203 -10.69 3.07 -1.53
N SER A 204 -10.96 3.24 -0.24
CA SER A 204 -11.04 2.15 0.72
C SER A 204 -12.33 2.25 1.52
N VAL A 205 -12.94 1.11 1.81
CA VAL A 205 -14.13 1.00 2.66
C VAL A 205 -14.03 -0.26 3.51
N GLY A 206 -14.44 -0.18 4.76
CA GLY A 206 -14.47 -1.32 5.65
C GLY A 206 -15.40 -1.10 6.84
N ASN A 207 -15.65 -2.18 7.54
CA ASN A 207 -16.44 -2.17 8.78
C ASN A 207 -15.90 -3.21 9.75
N VAL A 208 -15.87 -2.87 11.04
CA VAL A 208 -15.48 -3.78 12.11
C VAL A 208 -16.72 -4.33 12.80
N PHE A 209 -16.93 -5.62 12.72
CA PHE A 209 -18.03 -6.31 13.39
C PHE A 209 -17.55 -6.91 14.70
N SER A 210 -18.08 -6.45 15.81
CA SER A 210 -17.86 -7.02 17.14
C SER A 210 -19.19 -7.39 17.78
N LYS A 211 -19.22 -8.51 18.49
CA LYS A 211 -20.39 -8.91 19.27
C LYS A 211 -20.13 -8.59 20.74
N LEU A 212 -21.08 -7.97 21.40
CA LEU A 212 -21.01 -7.65 22.82
C LEU A 212 -20.69 -8.94 23.65
N GLY A 213 -19.64 -8.87 24.48
CA GLY A 213 -19.15 -9.99 25.28
C GLY A 213 -18.32 -11.03 24.51
N SER A 214 -17.95 -10.76 23.26
CA SER A 214 -17.03 -11.58 22.49
C SER A 214 -15.64 -10.95 22.45
N ASN A 215 -14.60 -11.76 22.60
CA ASN A 215 -13.21 -11.34 22.40
C ASN A 215 -12.79 -11.38 20.92
N TRP A 216 -13.74 -11.60 20.01
CA TRP A 216 -13.50 -11.64 18.58
C TRP A 216 -14.16 -10.49 17.87
N SER A 217 -13.44 -9.87 16.93
CA SER A 217 -13.97 -8.94 15.95
C SER A 217 -13.48 -9.28 14.54
N HIS A 218 -14.26 -8.89 13.55
CA HIS A 218 -14.03 -9.22 12.14
C HIS A 218 -14.14 -7.95 11.30
N GLU A 219 -13.19 -7.76 10.41
CA GLU A 219 -13.09 -6.58 9.55
C GLU A 219 -13.00 -7.00 8.08
N PRO A 220 -14.13 -7.12 7.37
CA PRO A 220 -14.14 -7.09 5.92
C PRO A 220 -13.81 -5.69 5.41
N SER A 221 -12.99 -5.61 4.37
CA SER A 221 -12.68 -4.33 3.71
C SER A 221 -12.38 -4.50 2.23
N LEU A 222 -12.56 -3.42 1.49
CA LEU A 222 -12.25 -3.32 0.07
C LEU A 222 -11.32 -2.12 -0.14
N MET A 223 -10.36 -2.26 -1.04
CA MET A 223 -9.60 -1.14 -1.57
C MET A 223 -9.61 -1.20 -3.09
N PHE A 224 -9.84 -0.06 -3.72
CA PHE A 224 -9.77 0.13 -5.16
C PHE A 224 -8.70 1.16 -5.46
N SER A 225 -7.87 0.88 -6.45
CA SER A 225 -6.84 1.78 -6.97
C SER A 225 -7.02 1.98 -8.46
N TYR A 226 -6.83 3.23 -8.92
CA TYR A 226 -6.88 3.59 -10.31
C TYR A 226 -5.80 4.62 -10.63
N LYS A 227 -4.97 4.35 -11.65
CA LYS A 227 -3.96 5.26 -12.18
C LYS A 227 -4.51 5.97 -13.42
N ASP A 228 -4.48 7.29 -13.42
CA ASP A 228 -5.14 8.09 -14.46
C ASP A 228 -4.45 7.96 -15.82
N ALA A 229 -3.14 8.04 -15.89
CA ALA A 229 -2.40 8.06 -17.15
C ALA A 229 -2.37 6.69 -17.85
N THR A 230 -2.10 5.61 -17.10
CA THR A 230 -1.97 4.25 -17.65
C THR A 230 -3.31 3.52 -17.70
N LYS A 231 -4.36 4.06 -17.05
CA LYS A 231 -5.67 3.42 -16.86
C LYS A 231 -5.62 2.12 -16.07
N GLU A 232 -4.48 1.81 -15.45
CA GLU A 232 -4.33 0.63 -14.60
C GLU A 232 -5.26 0.72 -13.39
N ALA A 233 -5.94 -0.38 -13.10
CA ALA A 233 -6.82 -0.47 -11.96
C ALA A 233 -6.71 -1.84 -11.27
N PHE A 234 -6.82 -1.85 -9.95
CA PHE A 234 -6.93 -3.09 -9.19
C PHE A 234 -7.88 -2.95 -8.01
N ILE A 235 -8.35 -4.09 -7.53
CA ILE A 235 -9.17 -4.20 -6.33
C ILE A 235 -8.53 -5.18 -5.35
N ASP A 236 -8.52 -4.82 -4.07
CA ASP A 236 -8.19 -5.70 -2.96
C ASP A 236 -9.46 -6.03 -2.18
N VAL A 237 -9.71 -7.31 -1.99
CA VAL A 237 -10.75 -7.81 -1.09
C VAL A 237 -10.06 -8.37 0.14
N ASN A 238 -10.37 -7.83 1.31
CA ASN A 238 -9.68 -8.14 2.54
C ASN A 238 -10.65 -8.65 3.61
N PHE A 239 -10.14 -9.55 4.44
CA PHE A 239 -10.83 -9.99 5.62
C PHE A 239 -9.82 -10.18 6.76
N LYS A 240 -9.99 -9.44 7.85
CA LYS A 240 -9.19 -9.58 9.08
C LYS A 240 -10.06 -10.06 10.22
N THR A 241 -9.46 -10.80 11.10
CA THR A 241 -10.06 -11.25 12.36
C THR A 241 -9.12 -10.90 13.50
N TYR A 242 -9.65 -10.32 14.54
CA TYR A 242 -8.93 -9.93 15.75
C TYR A 242 -9.43 -10.75 16.92
N ARG A 243 -8.51 -11.12 17.81
CA ARG A 243 -8.82 -11.73 19.10
C ARG A 243 -8.17 -10.92 20.21
N GLU A 244 -8.97 -10.40 21.11
CA GLU A 244 -8.49 -9.77 22.33
C GLU A 244 -8.01 -10.80 23.32
N LEU A 245 -6.83 -10.57 23.89
CA LEU A 245 -6.14 -11.38 24.88
C LEU A 245 -5.73 -10.48 26.05
N ASP A 246 -5.39 -11.07 27.19
CA ASP A 246 -5.03 -10.31 28.39
C ASP A 246 -3.79 -9.40 28.18
N PHE A 247 -2.88 -9.79 27.29
CA PHE A 247 -1.66 -9.04 27.00
C PHE A 247 -1.77 -8.11 25.80
N GLY A 248 -2.89 -8.12 25.07
CA GLY A 248 -3.03 -7.33 23.85
C GLY A 248 -3.97 -7.96 22.83
N LYS A 249 -3.62 -7.86 21.58
CA LYS A 249 -4.48 -8.29 20.47
C LYS A 249 -3.72 -9.15 19.47
N LEU A 250 -4.25 -10.32 19.14
CA LEU A 250 -3.79 -11.13 18.03
C LEU A 250 -4.68 -10.86 16.83
N PHE A 251 -4.11 -10.66 15.65
CA PHE A 251 -4.89 -10.58 14.43
C PHE A 251 -4.33 -11.48 13.32
N MET A 252 -5.23 -11.96 12.51
CA MET A 252 -4.93 -12.67 11.28
C MET A 252 -5.85 -12.19 10.18
N GLY A 253 -5.37 -12.22 8.96
CA GLY A 253 -6.15 -11.77 7.82
C GLY A 253 -5.68 -12.36 6.51
N VAL A 254 -6.48 -12.13 5.50
CA VAL A 254 -6.19 -12.48 4.12
C VAL A 254 -6.56 -11.33 3.22
N SER A 255 -5.76 -11.10 2.20
CA SER A 255 -6.04 -10.16 1.11
C SER A 255 -5.98 -10.90 -0.21
N TYR A 256 -6.95 -10.63 -1.07
CA TYR A 256 -6.93 -11.04 -2.46
C TYR A 256 -6.92 -9.80 -3.34
N ARG A 257 -5.82 -9.63 -4.10
CA ARG A 257 -5.69 -8.55 -5.10
C ARG A 257 -5.94 -9.10 -6.49
N ARG A 258 -6.71 -8.35 -7.27
CA ARG A 258 -6.91 -8.60 -8.69
C ARG A 258 -6.73 -7.32 -9.50
N SER A 259 -5.83 -7.34 -10.49
CA SER A 259 -5.73 -6.30 -11.51
C SER A 259 -6.82 -6.48 -12.57
N PHE A 260 -7.36 -5.37 -13.06
CA PHE A 260 -8.28 -5.34 -14.20
C PHE A 260 -7.53 -5.27 -15.52
N ASP A 261 -6.32 -4.75 -15.50
CA ASP A 261 -5.43 -4.63 -16.62
C ASP A 261 -4.54 -5.86 -16.70
N GLY A 262 -4.25 -6.29 -17.92
CA GLY A 262 -3.38 -7.43 -18.18
C GLY A 262 -2.18 -7.02 -19.01
N ALA A 263 -1.01 -7.57 -18.69
CA ALA A 263 0.10 -7.54 -19.63
C ALA A 263 -0.28 -8.39 -20.84
N GLU A 264 -0.25 -7.80 -22.03
CA GLU A 264 -0.43 -8.52 -23.27
C GLU A 264 0.87 -9.26 -23.64
N TYR A 265 0.78 -10.53 -23.91
CA TYR A 265 1.89 -11.33 -24.41
C TYR A 265 1.44 -12.20 -25.59
N SER A 266 2.39 -12.49 -26.48
CA SER A 266 2.15 -13.36 -27.62
C SER A 266 2.46 -14.80 -27.25
N ASP A 267 1.46 -15.68 -27.36
CA ASP A 267 1.64 -17.14 -27.28
C ASP A 267 1.45 -17.72 -28.70
N GLY A 268 2.53 -17.69 -29.46
CA GLY A 268 2.53 -18.13 -30.86
C GLY A 268 1.78 -17.16 -31.77
N SER A 269 0.53 -17.44 -32.09
CA SER A 269 -0.30 -16.66 -33.01
C SER A 269 -1.38 -15.82 -32.33
N GLU A 270 -1.58 -15.97 -31.03
CA GLU A 270 -2.63 -15.26 -30.28
C GLU A 270 -2.04 -14.28 -29.28
N ILE A 271 -2.68 -13.11 -29.16
CA ILE A 271 -2.37 -12.13 -28.10
C ILE A 271 -3.25 -12.47 -26.90
N THR A 272 -2.61 -12.86 -25.81
CA THR A 272 -3.29 -13.21 -24.56
C THR A 272 -2.93 -12.18 -23.48
N SER A 273 -3.90 -11.82 -22.61
CA SER A 273 -3.67 -10.92 -21.49
C SER A 273 -3.58 -11.67 -20.18
N GLN A 274 -2.49 -11.47 -19.45
CA GLN A 274 -2.31 -12.00 -18.10
C GLN A 274 -2.65 -10.94 -17.07
N LYS A 275 -3.70 -11.18 -16.28
CA LYS A 275 -4.11 -10.30 -15.18
C LYS A 275 -3.44 -10.72 -13.89
N LEU A 276 -2.88 -9.74 -13.19
CA LEU A 276 -2.22 -9.95 -11.93
C LEU A 276 -3.20 -10.35 -10.83
N GLN A 277 -2.84 -11.39 -10.08
CA GLN A 277 -3.60 -11.87 -8.93
C GLN A 277 -2.65 -12.23 -7.79
N TYR A 278 -2.93 -11.72 -6.59
CA TYR A 278 -2.16 -12.04 -5.38
C TYR A 278 -3.09 -12.51 -4.28
N PHE A 279 -2.59 -13.44 -3.50
CA PHE A 279 -3.18 -13.83 -2.23
C PHE A 279 -2.14 -13.60 -1.13
N THR A 280 -2.48 -12.76 -0.15
CA THR A 280 -1.56 -12.36 0.92
C THR A 280 -2.16 -12.75 2.27
N PRO A 281 -1.64 -13.78 2.96
CA PRO A 281 -1.96 -14.04 4.35
C PRO A 281 -1.21 -13.05 5.26
N ILE A 282 -1.86 -12.64 6.35
CA ILE A 282 -1.32 -11.68 7.32
C ILE A 282 -1.52 -12.24 8.71
N VAL A 283 -0.52 -12.11 9.55
CA VAL A 283 -0.58 -12.43 10.99
C VAL A 283 0.16 -11.33 11.74
N GLY A 284 -0.41 -10.88 12.84
CA GLY A 284 0.23 -9.88 13.68
C GLY A 284 -0.21 -9.98 15.14
N VAL A 285 0.60 -9.37 15.99
CA VAL A 285 0.36 -9.26 17.43
C VAL A 285 0.51 -7.81 17.82
N GLU A 286 -0.47 -7.28 18.52
CA GLU A 286 -0.42 -5.98 19.19
C GLU A 286 -0.25 -6.22 20.69
N TYR A 287 0.77 -5.62 21.30
CA TYR A 287 1.07 -5.75 22.71
C TYR A 287 0.73 -4.45 23.44
N ASN A 288 -0.01 -4.53 24.54
CA ASN A 288 -0.59 -3.34 25.20
C ASN A 288 0.42 -2.51 26.00
N ASP A 289 1.59 -3.05 26.34
CA ASP A 289 2.54 -2.44 27.27
C ASP A 289 3.81 -1.85 26.59
N PHE A 290 3.70 -1.46 25.32
CA PHE A 290 4.79 -0.78 24.60
C PHE A 290 4.43 0.66 24.28
#